data_53c4715dd13a3e9c929840cd9ec8d6e6
#
_entry.id   53c4715dd13a3e9c929840cd9ec8d6e6
#
_cell.length_a   1.000
_cell.length_b   1.000
_cell.length_c   1.000
_cell.angle_alpha   90.00
_cell.angle_beta   90.00
_cell.angle_gamma   90.00
#
_symmetry.space_group_name_H-M   'P 1'
#
loop_
_entity.id
_entity.type
_entity.pdbx_description
1 polymer ?
#
loop_
_entity_poly.entity_id
_entity_poly.type
_entity_poly.pdbx_seq_one_letter_code
_entity_poly.pdbx_strand_id
1 'polypeptide(L)'
;MKLGVKKMALGIFVLALLFVLNAMFGNPVSKMLAERGADKVIASKYGDLDLSREKVVYNFKIPEYVVHLQDKNSEDSAFELCFDSFGRLQSDTYDERIDNTVMRFESAVWKYGEVLEKKYDFPYKISLSAWNKIDEGDYLTLDQPVDLKHLPYKLEVQTFGERKVTADEAMTILKGLQQIMDDENLDVMEYALAFEPKGSRDENGALKNPEDMFSVYEVPADVVRRGDVDALKALVKQQTTEGKE
;
A
#
# COMPACT_ATOMS: atom_id res chain seq x y z
N MET A 1 11.31 31.57 51.51
CA MET A 1 11.75 30.30 50.89
C MET A 1 10.70 29.61 50.02
N LYS A 2 9.42 29.47 50.46
CA LYS A 2 8.34 28.79 49.68
C LYS A 2 7.97 29.45 48.32
N LEU A 3 8.09 30.78 48.16
CA LEU A 3 7.77 31.49 46.92
C LEU A 3 8.81 31.29 45.83
N GLY A 4 10.08 31.13 46.15
CA GLY A 4 11.16 30.85 45.22
C GLY A 4 11.05 29.46 44.61
N VAL A 5 10.71 28.45 45.42
CA VAL A 5 10.52 27.08 44.97
C VAL A 5 9.33 26.96 43.98
N LYS A 6 8.21 27.65 44.27
CA LYS A 6 7.04 27.65 43.35
C LYS A 6 7.37 28.28 41.99
N LYS A 7 8.12 29.40 41.98
CA LYS A 7 8.55 30.03 40.71
C LYS A 7 9.52 29.18 39.94
N MET A 8 10.44 28.46 40.60
CA MET A 8 11.36 27.51 39.96
C MET A 8 10.61 26.30 39.37
N ALA A 9 9.66 25.73 40.13
CA ALA A 9 8.82 24.62 39.65
C ALA A 9 7.98 25.02 38.43
N LEU A 10 7.39 26.22 38.43
CA LEU A 10 6.67 26.75 37.28
C LEU A 10 7.60 26.94 36.07
N GLY A 11 8.82 27.43 36.26
CA GLY A 11 9.80 27.57 35.19
C GLY A 11 10.18 26.26 34.57
N ILE A 12 10.44 25.23 35.39
CA ILE A 12 10.73 23.85 34.92
C ILE A 12 9.52 23.30 34.15
N PHE A 13 8.31 23.48 34.66
CA PHE A 13 7.10 23.02 33.96
C PHE A 13 6.92 23.68 32.60
N VAL A 14 7.13 24.98 32.46
CA VAL A 14 7.07 25.72 31.20
C VAL A 14 8.13 25.22 30.22
N LEU A 15 9.36 25.00 30.68
CA LEU A 15 10.43 24.45 29.85
C LEU A 15 10.11 23.02 29.36
N ALA A 16 9.58 22.17 30.23
CA ALA A 16 9.14 20.82 29.85
C ALA A 16 8.01 20.86 28.82
N LEU A 17 7.03 21.76 29.01
CA LEU A 17 5.94 21.95 28.04
C LEU A 17 6.47 22.44 26.70
N LEU A 18 7.37 23.42 26.67
CA LEU A 18 7.99 23.91 25.45
C LEU A 18 8.80 22.81 24.74
N PHE A 19 9.49 21.96 25.50
CA PHE A 19 10.22 20.81 24.97
C PHE A 19 9.26 19.84 24.30
N VAL A 20 8.15 19.46 24.95
CA VAL A 20 7.13 18.57 24.39
C VAL A 20 6.50 19.16 23.12
N LEU A 21 6.13 20.45 23.15
CA LEU A 21 5.57 21.13 21.99
C LEU A 21 6.57 21.17 20.83
N ASN A 22 7.84 21.45 21.10
CA ASN A 22 8.88 21.40 20.08
C ASN A 22 9.10 19.99 19.51
N ALA A 23 9.02 18.96 20.34
CA ALA A 23 9.15 17.57 19.90
C ALA A 23 7.97 17.11 19.03
N MET A 24 6.77 17.64 19.26
CA MET A 24 5.55 17.28 18.51
C MET A 24 5.32 18.11 17.25
N PHE A 25 5.60 19.43 17.33
CA PHE A 25 5.24 20.39 16.27
C PHE A 25 6.46 20.98 15.54
N GLY A 26 7.66 20.60 15.95
CA GLY A 26 8.91 21.16 15.45
C GLY A 26 9.20 22.58 15.93
N ASN A 27 10.37 23.09 15.59
CA ASN A 27 10.83 24.42 15.93
C ASN A 27 10.43 25.43 14.85
N PRO A 28 9.80 26.56 15.21
CA PRO A 28 9.42 27.59 14.22
C PRO A 28 10.61 28.15 13.42
N VAL A 29 11.79 28.27 14.03
CA VAL A 29 13.00 28.74 13.35
C VAL A 29 13.45 27.71 12.33
N SER A 30 13.50 26.43 12.71
CA SER A 30 13.85 25.32 11.81
C SER A 30 12.86 25.21 10.65
N LYS A 31 11.56 25.42 10.93
CA LYS A 31 10.53 25.46 9.89
C LYS A 31 10.81 26.58 8.87
N MET A 32 11.15 27.77 9.34
CA MET A 32 11.51 28.88 8.45
C MET A 32 12.80 28.60 7.65
N LEU A 33 13.76 27.89 8.25
CA LEU A 33 14.98 27.48 7.54
C LEU A 33 14.68 26.44 6.46
N ALA A 34 13.81 25.48 6.75
CA ALA A 34 13.33 24.50 5.77
C ALA A 34 12.55 25.16 4.62
N GLU A 35 11.70 26.13 4.92
CA GLU A 35 11.02 26.96 3.91
C GLU A 35 12.03 27.61 2.92
N ARG A 36 13.06 28.25 3.46
CA ARG A 36 14.13 28.87 2.64
C ARG A 36 14.95 27.83 1.88
N GLY A 37 15.18 26.66 2.49
CA GLY A 37 15.82 25.53 1.82
C GLY A 37 15.01 25.07 0.61
N ALA A 38 13.70 24.90 0.80
CA ALA A 38 12.76 24.52 -0.27
C ALA A 38 12.74 25.56 -1.39
N ASP A 39 12.67 26.85 -1.08
CA ASP A 39 12.72 27.91 -2.10
C ASP A 39 13.95 27.82 -2.99
N LYS A 40 15.12 27.53 -2.40
CA LYS A 40 16.38 27.35 -3.14
C LYS A 40 16.37 26.12 -4.04
N VAL A 41 15.90 24.97 -3.50
CA VAL A 41 15.83 23.73 -4.27
C VAL A 41 14.85 23.88 -5.42
N ILE A 42 13.67 24.42 -5.18
CA ILE A 42 12.64 24.64 -6.21
C ILE A 42 13.21 25.55 -7.31
N ALA A 43 13.78 26.68 -6.94
CA ALA A 43 14.33 27.62 -7.93
C ALA A 43 15.49 27.03 -8.75
N SER A 44 16.30 26.13 -8.17
CA SER A 44 17.48 25.59 -8.83
C SER A 44 17.23 24.32 -9.63
N LYS A 45 16.29 23.45 -9.17
CA LYS A 45 16.02 22.15 -9.80
C LYS A 45 14.70 22.12 -10.59
N TYR A 46 13.69 22.86 -10.14
CA TYR A 46 12.30 22.72 -10.56
C TYR A 46 11.68 24.02 -11.07
N GLY A 47 12.53 25.00 -11.41
CA GLY A 47 12.07 26.33 -11.85
C GLY A 47 11.23 26.32 -13.14
N ASP A 48 11.34 25.28 -13.94
CA ASP A 48 10.57 25.09 -15.18
C ASP A 48 9.21 24.43 -14.97
N LEU A 49 8.90 23.93 -13.75
CA LEU A 49 7.64 23.28 -13.42
C LEU A 49 6.65 24.29 -12.83
N ASP A 50 5.36 24.11 -13.14
CA ASP A 50 4.27 24.88 -12.49
C ASP A 50 3.84 24.19 -11.18
N LEU A 51 4.65 24.33 -10.16
CA LEU A 51 4.44 23.64 -8.90
C LEU A 51 3.35 24.29 -8.04
N SER A 52 2.45 23.48 -7.52
CA SER A 52 1.73 23.75 -6.28
C SER A 52 2.60 23.31 -5.10
N ARG A 53 2.53 24.06 -4.01
CA ARG A 53 3.33 23.81 -2.82
C ARG A 53 2.48 23.93 -1.57
N GLU A 54 2.61 22.98 -0.67
CA GLU A 54 2.03 23.05 0.66
C GLU A 54 2.99 23.75 1.65
N LYS A 55 2.42 24.13 2.80
CA LYS A 55 3.24 24.66 3.90
C LYS A 55 4.10 23.55 4.48
N VAL A 56 5.33 23.91 4.89
CA VAL A 56 6.22 22.97 5.59
C VAL A 56 5.55 22.38 6.81
N VAL A 57 5.53 21.08 6.92
CA VAL A 57 5.07 20.31 8.08
C VAL A 57 6.25 19.65 8.78
N TYR A 58 6.12 19.43 10.10
CA TYR A 58 7.12 18.70 10.86
C TYR A 58 6.66 17.26 11.06
N ASN A 59 7.49 16.32 10.63
CA ASN A 59 7.29 14.90 10.83
C ASN A 59 7.94 14.49 12.15
N PHE A 60 7.12 14.28 13.21
CA PHE A 60 7.64 13.95 14.55
C PHE A 60 8.15 12.51 14.66
N LYS A 61 7.78 11.61 13.73
CA LYS A 61 8.24 10.20 13.72
C LYS A 61 9.67 10.10 13.19
N ILE A 62 9.95 10.87 12.17
CA ILE A 62 11.28 11.07 11.61
C ILE A 62 11.53 12.58 11.74
N PRO A 63 12.41 13.04 12.67
CA PRO A 63 12.54 14.46 13.00
C PRO A 63 13.02 15.31 11.84
N GLU A 64 12.15 15.59 10.88
CA GLU A 64 12.42 16.30 9.64
C GLU A 64 11.28 17.27 9.29
N TYR A 65 11.55 18.19 8.38
CA TYR A 65 10.61 19.18 7.86
C TYR A 65 10.31 18.85 6.41
N VAL A 66 9.05 18.52 6.11
CA VAL A 66 8.60 18.04 4.81
C VAL A 66 7.85 19.13 4.07
N VAL A 67 8.13 19.28 2.79
CA VAL A 67 7.43 20.14 1.84
C VAL A 67 6.83 19.25 0.77
N HIS A 68 5.51 19.21 0.68
CA HIS A 68 4.81 18.51 -0.40
C HIS A 68 4.69 19.43 -1.61
N LEU A 69 5.02 18.89 -2.77
CA LEU A 69 5.01 19.57 -4.06
C LEU A 69 4.25 18.73 -5.09
N GLN A 70 3.64 19.39 -6.07
CA GLN A 70 2.99 18.74 -7.20
C GLN A 70 3.04 19.66 -8.42
N ASP A 71 3.38 19.14 -9.58
CA ASP A 71 3.19 19.85 -10.85
C ASP A 71 1.70 19.88 -11.19
N LYS A 72 1.14 21.08 -11.40
CA LYS A 72 -0.27 21.27 -11.74
C LYS A 72 -0.68 20.66 -13.10
N ASN A 73 0.31 20.37 -13.93
CA ASN A 73 0.12 19.77 -15.25
C ASN A 73 0.18 18.23 -15.22
N SER A 74 0.35 17.61 -14.05
CA SER A 74 0.54 16.17 -13.89
C SER A 74 -0.24 15.66 -12.68
N GLU A 75 -1.08 14.62 -12.88
CA GLU A 75 -1.92 14.03 -11.84
C GLU A 75 -1.07 13.30 -10.78
N ASP A 76 -0.06 12.59 -11.24
CA ASP A 76 0.74 11.69 -10.41
C ASP A 76 2.10 12.30 -9.99
N SER A 77 2.31 13.59 -10.22
CA SER A 77 3.60 14.24 -10.00
C SER A 77 3.89 14.66 -8.56
N ALA A 78 3.08 14.26 -7.59
CA ALA A 78 3.32 14.59 -6.19
C ALA A 78 4.66 14.03 -5.72
N PHE A 79 5.44 14.87 -5.03
CA PHE A 79 6.73 14.50 -4.45
C PHE A 79 7.04 15.33 -3.20
N GLU A 80 8.06 14.92 -2.45
CA GLU A 80 8.43 15.54 -1.18
C GLU A 80 9.88 15.99 -1.19
N LEU A 81 10.12 17.15 -0.55
CA LEU A 81 11.44 17.58 -0.16
C LEU A 81 11.54 17.55 1.36
N CYS A 82 12.46 16.77 1.90
CA CYS A 82 12.67 16.65 3.33
C CYS A 82 13.93 17.43 3.77
N PHE A 83 13.83 18.18 4.85
CA PHE A 83 14.88 19.05 5.37
C PHE A 83 15.18 18.76 6.83
N ASP A 84 16.44 18.91 7.21
CA ASP A 84 16.83 18.90 8.63
C ASP A 84 16.46 20.20 9.32
N SER A 85 16.73 20.27 10.63
CA SER A 85 16.47 21.44 11.47
C SER A 85 17.26 22.71 11.05
N PHE A 86 18.24 22.58 10.17
CA PHE A 86 19.03 23.68 9.63
C PHE A 86 18.62 24.08 8.22
N GLY A 87 17.58 23.46 7.66
CA GLY A 87 17.09 23.71 6.31
C GLY A 87 17.97 23.12 5.22
N ARG A 88 18.75 22.07 5.53
CA ARG A 88 19.54 21.32 4.53
C ARG A 88 18.72 20.17 3.99
N LEU A 89 18.66 20.03 2.68
CA LEU A 89 17.98 18.95 2.00
C LEU A 89 18.54 17.59 2.45
N GLN A 90 17.67 16.69 2.86
CA GLN A 90 17.98 15.32 3.26
C GLN A 90 17.52 14.31 2.22
N SER A 91 16.31 14.48 1.69
CA SER A 91 15.77 13.64 0.62
C SER A 91 14.89 14.45 -0.33
N ASP A 92 14.73 13.91 -1.53
CA ASP A 92 14.02 14.48 -2.65
C ASP A 92 13.43 13.31 -3.46
N THR A 93 12.11 13.14 -3.38
CA THR A 93 11.42 11.99 -3.99
C THR A 93 10.92 12.26 -5.42
N TYR A 94 11.47 13.28 -6.08
CA TYR A 94 11.05 13.65 -7.44
C TYR A 94 11.14 12.50 -8.45
N ASP A 95 12.19 11.69 -8.36
CA ASP A 95 12.41 10.57 -9.27
C ASP A 95 11.50 9.36 -8.96
N GLU A 96 10.88 9.33 -7.78
CA GLU A 96 9.97 8.26 -7.31
C GLU A 96 8.50 8.53 -7.70
N ARG A 97 8.20 9.60 -8.44
CA ARG A 97 6.81 10.00 -8.79
C ARG A 97 6.03 8.93 -9.55
N ILE A 98 6.72 8.04 -10.25
CA ILE A 98 6.08 6.91 -10.94
C ILE A 98 5.29 6.03 -9.97
N ASP A 99 5.68 5.97 -8.69
CA ASP A 99 4.99 5.20 -7.66
C ASP A 99 3.56 5.70 -7.43
N ASN A 100 3.28 6.99 -7.67
CA ASN A 100 1.93 7.54 -7.59
C ASN A 100 1.04 6.97 -8.71
N THR A 101 1.57 6.81 -9.93
CA THR A 101 0.87 6.15 -11.04
C THR A 101 0.63 4.69 -10.68
N VAL A 102 1.63 3.98 -10.15
CA VAL A 102 1.51 2.59 -9.68
C VAL A 102 0.40 2.47 -8.65
N MET A 103 0.40 3.30 -7.61
CA MET A 103 -0.63 3.28 -6.56
C MET A 103 -2.03 3.58 -7.11
N ARG A 104 -2.16 4.45 -8.09
CA ARG A 104 -3.44 4.75 -8.75
C ARG A 104 -3.96 3.55 -9.55
N PHE A 105 -3.09 2.86 -10.28
CA PHE A 105 -3.43 1.62 -10.98
C PHE A 105 -3.85 0.53 -9.97
N GLU A 106 -3.06 0.28 -8.94
CA GLU A 106 -3.38 -0.71 -7.89
C GLU A 106 -4.72 -0.42 -7.22
N SER A 107 -4.97 0.85 -6.86
CA SER A 107 -6.25 1.26 -6.29
C SER A 107 -7.44 1.00 -7.22
N ALA A 108 -7.27 1.26 -8.53
CA ALA A 108 -8.32 1.02 -9.51
C ALA A 108 -8.58 -0.48 -9.72
N VAL A 109 -7.52 -1.27 -9.84
CA VAL A 109 -7.57 -2.73 -9.99
C VAL A 109 -8.23 -3.36 -8.75
N TRP A 110 -7.81 -2.97 -7.55
CA TRP A 110 -8.41 -3.46 -6.32
C TRP A 110 -9.92 -3.17 -6.23
N LYS A 111 -10.34 -1.93 -6.54
CA LYS A 111 -11.76 -1.55 -6.55
C LYS A 111 -12.55 -2.31 -7.62
N TYR A 112 -11.90 -2.70 -8.71
CA TYR A 112 -12.57 -3.45 -9.76
C TYR A 112 -12.97 -4.86 -9.29
N GLY A 113 -12.21 -5.47 -8.38
CA GLY A 113 -12.61 -6.73 -7.74
C GLY A 113 -14.01 -6.66 -7.13
N GLU A 114 -14.33 -5.57 -6.40
CA GLU A 114 -15.68 -5.38 -5.81
C GLU A 114 -16.77 -5.19 -6.88
N VAL A 115 -16.44 -4.62 -8.02
CA VAL A 115 -17.36 -4.49 -9.16
C VAL A 115 -17.68 -5.85 -9.74
N LEU A 116 -16.66 -6.71 -9.89
CA LEU A 116 -16.81 -8.07 -10.41
C LEU A 116 -17.61 -8.97 -9.46
N GLU A 117 -17.36 -8.89 -8.15
CA GLU A 117 -18.19 -9.60 -7.15
C GLU A 117 -19.69 -9.35 -7.39
N LYS A 118 -20.07 -8.09 -7.55
CA LYS A 118 -21.47 -7.69 -7.75
C LYS A 118 -22.01 -8.06 -9.13
N LYS A 119 -21.20 -7.86 -10.17
CA LYS A 119 -21.60 -8.11 -11.56
C LYS A 119 -21.90 -9.58 -11.83
N TYR A 120 -21.11 -10.47 -11.23
CA TYR A 120 -21.21 -11.91 -11.43
C TYR A 120 -21.93 -12.66 -10.30
N ASP A 121 -22.43 -11.92 -9.30
CA ASP A 121 -23.01 -12.50 -8.07
C ASP A 121 -22.09 -13.55 -7.45
N PHE A 122 -20.75 -13.24 -7.48
CA PHE A 122 -19.75 -14.17 -6.97
C PHE A 122 -19.80 -14.18 -5.44
N PRO A 123 -19.94 -15.37 -4.81
CA PRO A 123 -20.31 -15.45 -3.39
C PRO A 123 -19.15 -15.15 -2.42
N TYR A 124 -17.96 -14.85 -2.95
CA TYR A 124 -16.76 -14.63 -2.16
C TYR A 124 -16.09 -13.31 -2.56
N LYS A 125 -15.18 -12.84 -1.71
CA LYS A 125 -14.36 -11.66 -2.03
C LYS A 125 -13.45 -11.92 -3.21
N ILE A 126 -13.34 -10.95 -4.13
CA ILE A 126 -12.35 -10.91 -5.20
C ILE A 126 -11.37 -9.77 -4.91
N SER A 127 -10.12 -10.11 -4.72
CA SER A 127 -9.02 -9.15 -4.64
C SER A 127 -8.15 -9.27 -5.88
N LEU A 128 -8.00 -8.19 -6.60
CA LEU A 128 -7.12 -8.10 -7.77
C LEU A 128 -5.90 -7.27 -7.40
N SER A 129 -4.72 -7.72 -7.76
CA SER A 129 -3.45 -7.04 -7.51
C SER A 129 -2.46 -7.32 -8.65
N ALA A 130 -1.47 -6.44 -8.78
CA ALA A 130 -0.31 -6.65 -9.64
C ALA A 130 0.99 -6.24 -8.95
N TRP A 131 0.92 -5.95 -7.65
CA TRP A 131 1.99 -5.36 -6.84
C TRP A 131 3.36 -6.02 -7.06
N ASN A 132 3.43 -7.35 -7.01
CA ASN A 132 4.69 -8.09 -7.16
C ASN A 132 5.32 -8.01 -8.55
N LYS A 133 4.60 -7.49 -9.56
CA LYS A 133 5.08 -7.43 -10.95
C LYS A 133 5.35 -6.01 -11.44
N ILE A 134 4.73 -5.01 -10.84
CA ILE A 134 4.94 -3.62 -11.21
C ILE A 134 6.36 -3.18 -10.84
N ASP A 135 6.91 -3.66 -9.72
CA ASP A 135 8.28 -3.38 -9.26
C ASP A 135 9.37 -4.03 -10.15
N GLU A 136 9.03 -5.06 -10.92
CA GLU A 136 10.00 -5.79 -11.75
C GLU A 136 10.21 -5.20 -13.16
N GLY A 137 9.46 -4.17 -13.54
CA GLY A 137 9.61 -3.60 -14.88
C GLY A 137 8.93 -2.27 -15.12
N ASP A 138 9.48 -1.51 -16.05
CA ASP A 138 8.97 -0.21 -16.52
C ASP A 138 7.67 -0.34 -17.32
N TYR A 139 6.65 -0.97 -16.74
CA TYR A 139 5.36 -1.20 -17.42
C TYR A 139 4.48 0.04 -17.49
N LEU A 140 4.72 1.00 -16.61
CA LEU A 140 3.91 2.21 -16.50
C LEU A 140 4.76 3.46 -16.78
N THR A 141 4.12 4.47 -17.32
CA THR A 141 4.68 5.82 -17.46
C THR A 141 3.93 6.79 -16.57
N LEU A 142 4.60 7.86 -16.13
CA LEU A 142 3.97 8.88 -15.29
C LEU A 142 2.67 9.38 -15.96
N ASP A 143 1.62 9.55 -15.18
CA ASP A 143 0.28 9.97 -15.61
C ASP A 143 -0.42 9.02 -16.61
N GLN A 144 0.06 7.80 -16.78
CA GLN A 144 -0.58 6.85 -17.69
C GLN A 144 -2.05 6.65 -17.31
N PRO A 145 -3.02 6.82 -18.23
CA PRO A 145 -4.43 6.58 -17.95
C PRO A 145 -4.68 5.12 -17.57
N VAL A 146 -5.54 4.89 -16.56
CA VAL A 146 -5.94 3.54 -16.18
C VAL A 146 -6.95 3.00 -17.18
N ASP A 147 -6.59 1.97 -17.93
CA ASP A 147 -7.48 1.17 -18.75
C ASP A 147 -7.54 -0.26 -18.21
N LEU A 148 -8.61 -0.57 -17.47
CA LEU A 148 -8.80 -1.88 -16.85
C LEU A 148 -9.01 -3.02 -17.86
N LYS A 149 -9.29 -2.70 -19.15
CA LYS A 149 -9.44 -3.71 -20.20
C LYS A 149 -8.12 -4.04 -20.92
N HIS A 150 -7.13 -3.17 -20.79
CA HIS A 150 -5.84 -3.30 -21.44
C HIS A 150 -4.74 -2.97 -20.43
N LEU A 151 -4.69 -3.74 -19.36
CA LEU A 151 -3.62 -3.62 -18.36
C LEU A 151 -2.28 -4.03 -18.98
N PRO A 152 -1.19 -3.29 -18.72
CA PRO A 152 0.13 -3.61 -19.27
C PRO A 152 0.83 -4.79 -18.59
N TYR A 153 0.19 -5.38 -17.60
CA TYR A 153 0.71 -6.47 -16.76
C TYR A 153 -0.37 -7.51 -16.48
N LYS A 154 0.04 -8.70 -16.01
CA LYS A 154 -0.86 -9.77 -15.59
C LYS A 154 -1.23 -9.60 -14.12
N LEU A 155 -2.44 -10.01 -13.78
CA LEU A 155 -2.99 -9.89 -12.43
C LEU A 155 -2.68 -11.12 -11.56
N GLU A 156 -2.55 -10.87 -10.28
CA GLU A 156 -2.76 -11.84 -9.20
C GLU A 156 -4.22 -11.73 -8.75
N VAL A 157 -4.92 -12.85 -8.69
CA VAL A 157 -6.33 -12.91 -8.33
C VAL A 157 -6.51 -13.73 -7.07
N GLN A 158 -6.99 -13.10 -6.01
CA GLN A 158 -7.19 -13.76 -4.72
C GLN A 158 -8.67 -13.80 -4.36
N THR A 159 -9.09 -14.87 -3.67
CA THR A 159 -10.44 -14.98 -3.11
C THR A 159 -10.41 -15.45 -1.67
N PHE A 160 -11.36 -14.93 -0.89
CA PHE A 160 -11.47 -15.18 0.53
C PHE A 160 -12.91 -15.54 0.88
N GLY A 161 -13.08 -16.48 1.83
CA GLY A 161 -14.42 -16.84 2.28
C GLY A 161 -14.46 -17.53 3.64
N GLU A 162 -15.65 -17.51 4.23
CA GLU A 162 -15.93 -18.11 5.55
C GLU A 162 -16.65 -19.44 5.39
N ARG A 163 -15.94 -20.49 5.01
CA ARG A 163 -16.42 -21.88 5.01
C ARG A 163 -15.25 -22.87 4.98
N LYS A 164 -15.50 -24.08 5.40
CA LYS A 164 -14.55 -25.18 5.19
C LYS A 164 -14.61 -25.61 3.72
N VAL A 165 -13.43 -25.78 3.10
CA VAL A 165 -13.30 -26.23 1.70
C VAL A 165 -12.31 -27.37 1.60
N THR A 166 -12.54 -28.23 0.61
CA THR A 166 -11.59 -29.26 0.16
C THR A 166 -10.80 -28.76 -1.05
N ALA A 167 -9.74 -29.46 -1.44
CA ALA A 167 -8.97 -29.09 -2.64
C ALA A 167 -9.83 -29.14 -3.94
N ASP A 168 -10.77 -30.06 -4.04
CA ASP A 168 -11.68 -30.17 -5.17
C ASP A 168 -12.65 -28.99 -5.25
N GLU A 169 -13.19 -28.57 -4.09
CA GLU A 169 -14.03 -27.36 -3.99
C GLU A 169 -13.23 -26.09 -4.23
N ALA A 170 -11.99 -26.01 -3.73
CA ALA A 170 -11.07 -24.90 -4.01
C ALA A 170 -10.81 -24.75 -5.51
N MET A 171 -10.52 -25.83 -6.19
CA MET A 171 -10.36 -25.83 -7.66
C MET A 171 -11.64 -25.37 -8.37
N THR A 172 -12.80 -25.77 -7.90
CA THR A 172 -14.09 -25.32 -8.46
C THR A 172 -14.27 -23.82 -8.30
N ILE A 173 -13.93 -23.26 -7.13
CA ILE A 173 -13.97 -21.81 -6.88
C ILE A 173 -13.00 -21.08 -7.79
N LEU A 174 -11.75 -21.54 -7.88
CA LEU A 174 -10.73 -20.95 -8.74
C LEU A 174 -11.12 -20.96 -10.22
N LYS A 175 -11.76 -22.04 -10.71
CA LYS A 175 -12.32 -22.07 -12.06
C LYS A 175 -13.44 -21.08 -12.28
N GLY A 176 -14.28 -20.86 -11.28
CA GLY A 176 -15.30 -19.80 -11.34
C GLY A 176 -14.68 -18.41 -11.46
N LEU A 177 -13.61 -18.14 -10.68
CA LEU A 177 -12.84 -16.91 -10.83
C LEU A 177 -12.21 -16.77 -12.19
N GLN A 178 -11.57 -17.84 -12.68
CA GLN A 178 -10.97 -17.83 -14.02
C GLN A 178 -11.97 -17.47 -15.10
N GLN A 179 -13.19 -18.05 -15.04
CA GLN A 179 -14.24 -17.71 -16.02
C GLN A 179 -14.59 -16.22 -15.97
N ILE A 180 -14.69 -15.62 -14.79
CA ILE A 180 -14.91 -14.18 -14.63
C ILE A 180 -13.79 -13.37 -15.26
N MET A 181 -12.53 -13.75 -15.03
CA MET A 181 -11.38 -13.06 -15.62
C MET A 181 -11.35 -13.19 -17.14
N ASP A 182 -11.67 -14.37 -17.66
CA ASP A 182 -11.75 -14.62 -19.11
C ASP A 182 -12.90 -13.78 -19.75
N ASP A 183 -14.07 -13.69 -19.11
CA ASP A 183 -15.21 -12.89 -19.59
C ASP A 183 -14.91 -11.38 -19.59
N GLU A 184 -14.05 -10.92 -18.68
CA GLU A 184 -13.60 -9.52 -18.61
C GLU A 184 -12.35 -9.24 -19.45
N ASN A 185 -11.80 -10.26 -20.11
CA ASN A 185 -10.56 -10.20 -20.90
C ASN A 185 -9.37 -9.72 -20.06
N LEU A 186 -9.27 -10.21 -18.81
CA LEU A 186 -8.18 -9.90 -17.88
C LEU A 186 -7.13 -11.02 -17.90
N ASP A 187 -5.89 -10.64 -18.16
CA ASP A 187 -4.76 -11.57 -18.10
C ASP A 187 -4.37 -11.84 -16.64
N VAL A 188 -4.39 -13.12 -16.24
CA VAL A 188 -4.02 -13.58 -14.91
C VAL A 188 -2.74 -14.39 -14.97
N MET A 189 -1.83 -14.09 -14.05
CA MET A 189 -0.60 -14.84 -13.86
C MET A 189 -0.85 -16.01 -12.91
N GLU A 190 -1.46 -15.72 -11.76
CA GLU A 190 -1.66 -16.68 -10.70
C GLU A 190 -2.91 -16.36 -9.86
N TYR A 191 -3.35 -17.37 -9.15
CA TYR A 191 -4.48 -17.31 -8.24
C TYR A 191 -4.05 -17.62 -6.81
N ALA A 192 -4.79 -17.07 -5.85
CA ALA A 192 -4.70 -17.45 -4.45
C ALA A 192 -6.11 -17.65 -3.86
N LEU A 193 -6.18 -18.51 -2.86
CA LEU A 193 -7.43 -18.79 -2.16
C LEU A 193 -7.15 -18.98 -0.67
N ALA A 194 -7.95 -18.30 0.18
CA ALA A 194 -7.88 -18.49 1.62
C ALA A 194 -9.30 -18.56 2.21
N PHE A 195 -9.60 -19.70 2.80
CA PHE A 195 -10.92 -19.98 3.40
C PHE A 195 -10.76 -20.47 4.84
N GLU A 196 -11.59 -19.94 5.70
CA GLU A 196 -11.64 -20.34 7.12
C GLU A 196 -13.07 -20.64 7.55
N PRO A 197 -13.29 -21.58 8.48
CA PRO A 197 -14.63 -21.83 9.01
C PRO A 197 -15.20 -20.59 9.69
N LYS A 198 -16.49 -20.38 9.58
CA LYS A 198 -17.17 -19.27 10.25
C LYS A 198 -16.95 -19.32 11.76
N GLY A 199 -16.50 -18.20 12.35
CA GLY A 199 -16.21 -18.08 13.77
C GLY A 199 -14.91 -18.77 14.21
N SER A 200 -14.00 -19.04 13.28
CA SER A 200 -12.66 -19.58 13.54
C SER A 200 -11.72 -18.60 14.25
N ARG A 201 -12.05 -17.31 14.29
CA ARG A 201 -11.25 -16.30 14.96
C ARG A 201 -11.71 -16.03 16.39
N ASP A 202 -10.78 -15.69 17.27
CA ASP A 202 -11.03 -15.22 18.63
C ASP A 202 -11.37 -13.71 18.64
N GLU A 203 -11.56 -13.16 19.83
CA GLU A 203 -11.89 -11.75 20.05
C GLU A 203 -10.79 -10.75 19.60
N ASN A 204 -9.55 -11.23 19.46
CA ASN A 204 -8.40 -10.46 18.98
C ASN A 204 -8.16 -10.64 17.46
N GLY A 205 -9.01 -11.44 16.78
CA GLY A 205 -8.89 -11.74 15.37
C GLY A 205 -7.89 -12.84 15.01
N ALA A 206 -7.29 -13.52 16.00
CA ALA A 206 -6.38 -14.65 15.77
C ALA A 206 -7.16 -15.93 15.49
N LEU A 207 -6.64 -16.78 14.60
CA LEU A 207 -7.22 -18.10 14.34
C LEU A 207 -7.12 -18.97 15.61
N LYS A 208 -8.25 -19.53 16.07
CA LYS A 208 -8.31 -20.45 17.19
C LYS A 208 -7.57 -21.75 16.91
N ASN A 209 -7.66 -22.21 15.67
CA ASN A 209 -6.99 -23.39 15.19
C ASN A 209 -6.51 -23.16 13.74
N PRO A 210 -5.23 -22.85 13.52
CA PRO A 210 -4.67 -22.58 12.18
C PRO A 210 -4.87 -23.74 11.18
N GLU A 211 -4.99 -24.98 11.67
CA GLU A 211 -5.19 -26.17 10.81
C GLU A 211 -6.59 -26.23 10.16
N ASP A 212 -7.54 -25.44 10.67
CA ASP A 212 -8.87 -25.33 10.06
C ASP A 212 -8.91 -24.43 8.82
N MET A 213 -7.88 -23.61 8.62
CA MET A 213 -7.75 -22.76 7.45
C MET A 213 -7.28 -23.57 6.24
N PHE A 214 -7.97 -23.44 5.12
CA PHE A 214 -7.50 -23.88 3.82
C PHE A 214 -6.94 -22.69 3.06
N SER A 215 -5.65 -22.69 2.79
CA SER A 215 -5.00 -21.64 1.99
C SER A 215 -4.05 -22.23 0.98
N VAL A 216 -3.99 -21.58 -0.17
CA VAL A 216 -3.03 -21.83 -1.24
C VAL A 216 -2.76 -20.53 -1.96
N TYR A 217 -1.50 -20.24 -2.21
CA TYR A 217 -1.01 -19.04 -2.87
C TYR A 217 -0.22 -19.43 -4.13
N GLU A 218 0.00 -18.46 -5.02
CA GLU A 218 0.83 -18.63 -6.21
C GLU A 218 0.40 -19.84 -7.07
N VAL A 219 -0.91 -20.08 -7.19
CA VAL A 219 -1.43 -21.15 -8.06
C VAL A 219 -1.36 -20.66 -9.50
N PRO A 220 -0.48 -21.23 -10.34
CA PRO A 220 -0.33 -20.78 -11.73
C PRO A 220 -1.66 -20.81 -12.49
N ALA A 221 -1.93 -19.81 -13.30
CA ALA A 221 -3.19 -19.72 -14.05
C ALA A 221 -3.42 -20.93 -14.97
N ASP A 222 -2.37 -21.55 -15.49
CA ASP A 222 -2.47 -22.74 -16.31
C ASP A 222 -2.89 -24.01 -15.52
N VAL A 223 -2.54 -24.11 -14.24
CA VAL A 223 -2.99 -25.18 -13.33
C VAL A 223 -4.51 -25.07 -13.15
N VAL A 224 -5.00 -23.86 -12.88
CA VAL A 224 -6.44 -23.60 -12.77
C VAL A 224 -7.15 -23.89 -14.09
N ARG A 225 -6.60 -23.43 -15.20
CA ARG A 225 -7.15 -23.62 -16.56
C ARG A 225 -7.30 -25.10 -16.93
N ARG A 226 -6.34 -25.93 -16.58
CA ARG A 226 -6.42 -27.39 -16.77
C ARG A 226 -7.34 -28.07 -15.74
N GLY A 227 -7.62 -27.42 -14.61
CA GLY A 227 -8.34 -28.04 -13.49
C GLY A 227 -7.54 -29.14 -12.81
N ASP A 228 -6.21 -28.93 -12.70
CA ASP A 228 -5.28 -29.93 -12.16
C ASP A 228 -5.32 -29.92 -10.61
N VAL A 229 -6.25 -30.69 -10.05
CA VAL A 229 -6.45 -30.79 -8.60
C VAL A 229 -5.23 -31.42 -7.91
N ASP A 230 -4.52 -32.30 -8.58
CA ASP A 230 -3.35 -32.97 -7.98
C ASP A 230 -2.18 -31.98 -7.85
N ALA A 231 -1.96 -31.11 -8.84
CA ALA A 231 -1.02 -30.01 -8.74
C ALA A 231 -1.41 -29.03 -7.61
N LEU A 232 -2.70 -28.70 -7.48
CA LEU A 232 -3.18 -27.86 -6.38
C LEU A 232 -2.90 -28.50 -5.01
N LYS A 233 -3.18 -29.79 -4.83
CA LYS A 233 -2.87 -30.53 -3.59
C LYS A 233 -1.38 -30.54 -3.28
N ALA A 234 -0.53 -30.65 -4.28
CA ALA A 234 0.91 -30.60 -4.11
C ALA A 234 1.37 -29.24 -3.59
N LEU A 235 0.85 -28.13 -4.17
CA LEU A 235 1.14 -26.77 -3.71
C LEU A 235 0.69 -26.55 -2.25
N VAL A 236 -0.53 -26.94 -1.91
CA VAL A 236 -1.05 -26.84 -0.53
C VAL A 236 -0.14 -27.57 0.45
N LYS A 237 0.29 -28.79 0.11
CA LYS A 237 1.19 -29.60 0.97
C LYS A 237 2.55 -28.93 1.14
N GLN A 238 3.15 -28.41 0.07
CA GLN A 238 4.43 -27.71 0.11
C GLN A 238 4.35 -26.50 1.03
N GLN A 239 3.38 -25.61 0.81
CA GLN A 239 3.23 -24.37 1.58
C GLN A 239 2.89 -24.62 3.06
N THR A 240 2.15 -25.68 3.36
CA THR A 240 1.88 -26.09 4.76
C THR A 240 3.14 -26.59 5.48
N THR A 241 4.11 -27.12 4.75
CA THR A 241 5.38 -27.61 5.31
C THR A 241 6.36 -26.46 5.56
N GLU A 242 6.48 -25.53 4.60
CA GLU A 242 7.37 -24.35 4.68
C GLU A 242 6.95 -23.37 5.79
N GLY A 243 5.64 -23.24 6.08
CA GLY A 243 5.11 -22.39 7.15
C GLY A 243 5.30 -22.93 8.57
N LYS A 244 5.93 -24.11 8.74
CA LYS A 244 6.22 -24.75 10.04
C LYS A 244 7.71 -24.71 10.43
N GLU A 245 8.59 -24.20 9.58
CA GLU A 245 10.00 -23.93 9.87
C GLU A 245 10.21 -22.48 10.29
#